data_8b6f0fc80c99d91ef17eb1c72261c986
#
_entry.id   8b6f0fc80c99d91ef17eb1c72261c986
#
_cell.length_a   1.000
_cell.length_b   1.000
_cell.length_c   1.000
_cell.angle_alpha   90.00
_cell.angle_beta   90.00
_cell.angle_gamma   90.00
#
_symmetry.space_group_name_H-M   'P 1'
#
loop_
_entity.id
_entity.type
_entity.pdbx_description
1 polymer ?
#
loop_
_entity_poly.entity_id
_entity_poly.type
_entity_poly.pdbx_seq_one_letter_code
_entity_poly.pdbx_strand_id
1 'polypeptide(L)'
;METKVNNHFRENRKIDPSQGPTLGDKTPNNKDRVEIGPTKLAYSEWQKSGLALPDLPRMREYRWRRLTDHVVQREYGGLLLFDPLNIRYATDSTNMQLWNTHNPFRAVLLCSDGYMVIWDYKNSPFLSEFNPLVKEQRSGADLFYFDRGDKIDIAADKFSNEVRTLIAEHSQTNMKLAVDKIMLHGLRSLEAQGFEIMEGEEVTEKCRSVKGEDEILAMRCASEACENAVAIMEKEARSEVPKGNTSEDDIWAVLHAENIKRGGEWIETRLLASGPRTNPWFQECGPRMVQNNEIVAFDTDLVGSYGICVDISRTWWIGDRPPRPDMIYAMQHAHEHIMTNMELLGPGIHMRDLTFKSHALDENFKKGKYGCLMHGVGLCDEWPLIAYPDKFVEGAYDYVLEPGMVLCVEALVSPENGDFSIKLEDQVLITESGYENLTKYPFDPLLMGNF
;
A
#
# COMPACT_ATOMS: atom_id res chain seq x y z
N MET A 1 29.79 22.31 -14.72
CA MET A 1 29.13 23.60 -14.43
C MET A 1 28.10 23.34 -13.36
N GLU A 2 28.37 23.73 -12.14
CA GLU A 2 27.35 23.70 -11.09
C GLU A 2 26.28 24.72 -11.44
N THR A 3 25.09 24.25 -11.78
CA THR A 3 23.91 25.10 -11.91
C THR A 3 23.58 25.65 -10.53
N LYS A 4 24.00 26.87 -10.22
CA LYS A 4 23.47 27.61 -9.08
C LYS A 4 21.97 27.77 -9.28
N VAL A 5 21.18 26.92 -8.68
CA VAL A 5 19.74 27.10 -8.58
C VAL A 5 19.51 28.21 -7.56
N ASN A 6 19.15 29.37 -8.05
CA ASN A 6 18.78 30.53 -7.22
C ASN A 6 17.41 30.24 -6.61
N ASN A 7 17.38 29.59 -5.47
CA ASN A 7 16.15 29.25 -4.77
C ASN A 7 16.14 29.94 -3.42
N HIS A 8 15.54 31.12 -3.34
CA HIS A 8 15.41 31.91 -2.11
C HIS A 8 14.80 31.14 -0.94
N PHE A 9 14.01 30.11 -1.22
CA PHE A 9 13.43 29.24 -0.20
C PHE A 9 14.45 28.24 0.37
N ARG A 10 15.54 27.94 -0.35
CA ARG A 10 16.56 26.96 0.07
C ARG A 10 17.73 27.56 0.82
N GLU A 11 18.00 28.85 0.69
CA GLU A 11 19.09 29.51 1.45
C GLU A 11 18.88 29.41 2.97
N ASN A 12 17.60 29.30 3.41
CA ASN A 12 17.22 29.20 4.82
C ASN A 12 16.74 27.80 5.26
N ARG A 13 16.65 26.85 4.33
CA ARG A 13 16.25 25.47 4.61
C ARG A 13 17.34 24.52 4.11
N LYS A 14 18.44 24.45 4.83
CA LYS A 14 19.32 23.30 4.67
C LYS A 14 18.60 22.12 5.28
N ILE A 15 18.31 21.10 4.46
CA ILE A 15 17.98 19.78 4.97
C ILE A 15 19.20 19.33 5.75
N ASP A 16 19.03 19.19 7.06
CA ASP A 16 20.09 18.71 7.94
C ASP A 16 19.94 17.18 8.06
N PRO A 17 20.83 16.41 7.40
CA PRO A 17 20.74 14.96 7.41
C PRO A 17 20.85 14.36 8.82
N SER A 18 21.45 15.13 9.78
CA SER A 18 21.55 14.69 11.16
C SER A 18 20.19 14.64 11.89
N GLN A 19 19.19 15.31 11.35
CA GLN A 19 17.82 15.30 11.87
C GLN A 19 16.88 14.34 11.13
N GLY A 20 17.38 13.72 10.06
CA GLY A 20 16.69 12.70 9.30
C GLY A 20 16.73 11.32 9.96
N PRO A 21 16.27 10.28 9.24
CA PRO A 21 16.34 8.92 9.69
C PRO A 21 17.77 8.54 10.07
N THR A 22 17.92 7.76 11.13
CA THR A 22 19.21 7.19 11.52
C THR A 22 19.22 5.70 11.21
N LEU A 23 20.37 5.19 10.78
CA LEU A 23 20.63 3.77 10.68
C LEU A 23 20.58 3.09 12.06
N GLY A 24 20.49 1.76 12.10
CA GLY A 24 20.43 1.00 13.35
C GLY A 24 21.60 1.25 14.31
N ASP A 25 22.76 1.71 13.80
CA ASP A 25 23.94 2.14 14.56
C ASP A 25 23.86 3.61 15.06
N LYS A 26 22.72 4.27 14.85
CA LYS A 26 22.45 5.67 15.16
C LYS A 26 23.18 6.70 14.30
N THR A 27 23.87 6.28 13.24
CA THR A 27 24.42 7.22 12.27
C THR A 27 23.32 7.82 11.41
N PRO A 28 23.43 9.11 11.01
CA PRO A 28 22.48 9.70 10.09
C PRO A 28 22.46 8.97 8.74
N ASN A 29 21.30 8.66 8.21
CA ASN A 29 21.17 8.15 6.85
C ASN A 29 21.22 9.32 5.86
N ASN A 30 22.42 9.84 5.58
CA ASN A 30 22.64 10.99 4.71
C ASN A 30 22.40 10.70 3.22
N LYS A 31 22.14 9.44 2.88
CA LYS A 31 21.96 8.99 1.48
C LYS A 31 20.52 8.69 1.14
N ASP A 32 19.63 8.85 2.11
CA ASP A 32 18.22 8.48 1.95
C ASP A 32 17.27 9.65 2.18
N ARG A 33 15.97 9.40 2.01
CA ARG A 33 14.94 10.42 2.15
C ARG A 33 14.97 11.05 3.54
N VAL A 34 15.29 12.34 3.58
CA VAL A 34 15.36 13.11 4.82
C VAL A 34 14.02 13.76 5.22
N GLU A 35 13.05 13.77 4.32
CA GLU A 35 11.74 14.42 4.53
C GLU A 35 10.67 13.45 5.02
N ILE A 36 10.68 12.22 4.54
CA ILE A 36 9.70 11.18 4.89
C ILE A 36 10.47 9.91 5.20
N GLY A 37 10.20 9.33 6.36
CA GLY A 37 10.82 8.08 6.77
C GLY A 37 10.67 7.83 8.26
N PRO A 38 11.20 6.71 8.74
CA PRO A 38 11.10 6.31 10.14
C PRO A 38 11.64 7.35 11.11
N THR A 39 10.95 7.55 12.21
CA THR A 39 11.35 8.47 13.27
C THR A 39 12.19 7.77 14.34
N LYS A 40 12.77 8.55 15.26
CA LYS A 40 13.47 7.99 16.43
C LYS A 40 12.57 7.09 17.28
N LEU A 41 11.26 7.38 17.32
CA LEU A 41 10.28 6.55 18.03
C LEU A 41 10.20 5.16 17.37
N ALA A 42 9.97 5.10 16.06
CA ALA A 42 9.90 3.84 15.33
C ALA A 42 11.19 3.00 15.51
N TYR A 43 12.36 3.59 15.29
CA TYR A 43 13.62 2.88 15.51
C TYR A 43 13.79 2.35 16.94
N SER A 44 13.35 3.12 17.94
CA SER A 44 13.39 2.68 19.34
C SER A 44 12.48 1.49 19.62
N GLU A 45 11.30 1.47 19.00
CA GLU A 45 10.33 0.37 19.12
C GLU A 45 10.88 -0.87 18.42
N TRP A 46 11.31 -0.78 17.16
CA TRP A 46 11.90 -1.89 16.40
C TRP A 46 13.14 -2.49 17.06
N GLN A 47 13.99 -1.65 17.63
CA GLN A 47 15.16 -2.14 18.39
C GLN A 47 14.75 -2.95 19.62
N LYS A 48 13.70 -2.55 20.32
CA LYS A 48 13.17 -3.29 21.49
C LYS A 48 12.60 -4.64 21.08
N SER A 49 11.93 -4.70 19.94
CA SER A 49 11.34 -5.92 19.38
C SER A 49 12.37 -6.78 18.64
N GLY A 50 13.61 -6.31 18.50
CA GLY A 50 14.68 -7.05 17.84
C GLY A 50 14.52 -7.16 16.32
N LEU A 51 13.79 -6.24 15.69
CA LEU A 51 13.59 -6.25 14.24
C LEU A 51 14.87 -5.82 13.51
N ALA A 52 15.17 -6.52 12.43
CA ALA A 52 16.19 -6.12 11.47
C ALA A 52 15.65 -5.02 10.56
N LEU A 53 16.52 -4.07 10.20
CA LEU A 53 16.19 -2.97 9.32
C LEU A 53 16.42 -3.34 7.84
N PRO A 54 15.64 -2.84 6.89
CA PRO A 54 15.88 -3.05 5.47
C PRO A 54 17.12 -2.31 4.99
N ASP A 55 17.85 -2.91 4.04
CA ASP A 55 18.84 -2.24 3.21
C ASP A 55 18.15 -1.59 2.02
N LEU A 56 17.91 -0.28 2.08
CA LEU A 56 17.13 0.43 1.07
C LEU A 56 17.80 0.44 -0.32
N PRO A 57 19.12 0.62 -0.46
CA PRO A 57 19.80 0.43 -1.75
C PRO A 57 19.54 -0.94 -2.37
N ARG A 58 19.64 -2.03 -1.60
CA ARG A 58 19.39 -3.39 -2.06
C ARG A 58 17.92 -3.61 -2.42
N MET A 59 17.00 -3.05 -1.63
CA MET A 59 15.56 -3.07 -1.92
C MET A 59 15.24 -2.39 -3.26
N ARG A 60 15.83 -1.21 -3.52
CA ARG A 60 15.67 -0.47 -4.78
C ARG A 60 16.22 -1.24 -5.96
N GLU A 61 17.40 -1.86 -5.80
CA GLU A 61 18.01 -2.69 -6.84
C GLU A 61 17.16 -3.92 -7.16
N TYR A 62 16.58 -4.57 -6.15
CA TYR A 62 15.65 -5.68 -6.34
C TYR A 62 14.43 -5.27 -7.17
N ARG A 63 13.78 -4.18 -6.82
CA ARG A 63 12.61 -3.64 -7.53
C ARG A 63 12.94 -3.28 -8.98
N TRP A 64 14.05 -2.58 -9.17
CA TRP A 64 14.54 -2.20 -10.49
C TRP A 64 14.82 -3.43 -11.37
N ARG A 65 15.47 -4.45 -10.83
CA ARG A 65 15.74 -5.71 -11.56
C ARG A 65 14.43 -6.39 -11.95
N ARG A 66 13.50 -6.53 -11.04
CA ARG A 66 12.21 -7.15 -11.37
C ARG A 66 11.49 -6.43 -12.50
N LEU A 67 11.39 -5.10 -12.42
CA LEU A 67 10.77 -4.32 -13.51
C LEU A 67 11.50 -4.52 -14.83
N THR A 68 12.82 -4.45 -14.84
CA THR A 68 13.65 -4.62 -16.04
C THR A 68 13.47 -6.02 -16.62
N ASP A 69 13.53 -7.07 -15.79
CA ASP A 69 13.36 -8.45 -16.22
C ASP A 69 11.99 -8.68 -16.84
N HIS A 70 10.93 -8.14 -16.25
CA HIS A 70 9.57 -8.23 -16.79
C HIS A 70 9.40 -7.49 -18.12
N VAL A 71 10.04 -6.33 -18.28
CA VAL A 71 10.08 -5.58 -19.55
C VAL A 71 10.78 -6.40 -20.63
N VAL A 72 11.95 -6.97 -20.32
CA VAL A 72 12.74 -7.78 -21.26
C VAL A 72 12.03 -9.08 -21.63
N GLN A 73 11.46 -9.80 -20.66
CA GLN A 73 10.75 -11.07 -20.89
C GLN A 73 9.52 -10.92 -21.78
N ARG A 74 8.88 -9.75 -21.75
CA ARG A 74 7.73 -9.41 -22.59
C ARG A 74 8.11 -8.81 -23.94
N GLU A 75 9.39 -8.67 -24.19
CA GLU A 75 9.92 -8.01 -25.40
C GLU A 75 9.38 -6.58 -25.57
N TYR A 76 9.27 -5.82 -24.47
CA TYR A 76 8.90 -4.41 -24.50
C TYR A 76 10.13 -3.52 -24.63
N GLY A 77 10.00 -2.38 -25.31
CA GLY A 77 11.04 -1.36 -25.38
C GLY A 77 11.19 -0.60 -24.07
N GLY A 78 10.11 -0.49 -23.29
CA GLY A 78 10.14 0.16 -21.98
C GLY A 78 8.82 0.07 -21.25
N LEU A 79 8.86 0.55 -20.02
CA LEU A 79 7.72 0.69 -19.12
C LEU A 79 7.60 2.16 -18.71
N LEU A 80 6.47 2.77 -19.02
CA LEU A 80 6.14 4.16 -18.71
C LEU A 80 5.10 4.21 -17.60
N LEU A 81 5.44 4.84 -16.48
CA LEU A 81 4.67 4.87 -15.25
C LEU A 81 4.17 6.27 -14.94
N PHE A 82 2.90 6.40 -14.62
CA PHE A 82 2.25 7.63 -14.12
C PHE A 82 1.59 7.42 -12.75
N ASP A 83 1.27 6.19 -12.40
CA ASP A 83 0.71 5.90 -11.08
C ASP A 83 1.74 6.23 -9.98
N PRO A 84 1.40 7.03 -8.96
CA PRO A 84 2.33 7.40 -7.90
C PRO A 84 2.92 6.21 -7.12
N LEU A 85 2.16 5.12 -6.97
CA LEU A 85 2.64 3.90 -6.29
C LEU A 85 3.64 3.15 -7.17
N ASN A 86 3.38 3.06 -8.47
CA ASN A 86 4.31 2.45 -9.42
C ASN A 86 5.60 3.28 -9.59
N ILE A 87 5.48 4.62 -9.61
CA ILE A 87 6.64 5.53 -9.54
C ILE A 87 7.42 5.28 -8.25
N ARG A 88 6.73 5.12 -7.11
CA ARG A 88 7.33 4.79 -5.82
C ARG A 88 8.06 3.45 -5.87
N TYR A 89 7.44 2.42 -6.43
CA TYR A 89 8.06 1.11 -6.57
C TYR A 89 9.35 1.17 -7.41
N ALA A 90 9.32 1.87 -8.54
CA ALA A 90 10.46 1.99 -9.43
C ALA A 90 11.61 2.82 -8.86
N THR A 91 11.30 3.91 -8.14
CA THR A 91 12.28 4.94 -7.78
C THR A 91 12.47 5.13 -6.27
N ASP A 92 11.59 4.58 -5.45
CA ASP A 92 11.45 4.87 -4.02
C ASP A 92 11.22 6.35 -3.72
N SER A 93 10.84 7.13 -4.72
CA SER A 93 10.51 8.55 -4.61
C SER A 93 9.01 8.76 -4.45
N THR A 94 8.62 9.54 -3.45
CA THR A 94 7.23 9.93 -3.23
C THR A 94 7.12 11.43 -2.99
N ASN A 95 6.03 12.02 -3.47
CA ASN A 95 5.68 13.41 -3.18
C ASN A 95 4.22 13.66 -3.56
N MET A 96 3.43 14.25 -2.66
CA MET A 96 2.05 14.65 -2.91
C MET A 96 1.24 13.60 -3.68
N GLN A 97 1.19 12.35 -3.20
CA GLN A 97 0.64 11.21 -3.95
C GLN A 97 -0.80 11.47 -4.44
N LEU A 98 -1.69 11.91 -3.56
CA LEU A 98 -3.07 12.19 -3.94
C LEU A 98 -3.16 13.28 -5.02
N TRP A 99 -2.37 14.35 -4.92
CA TRP A 99 -2.33 15.40 -5.92
C TRP A 99 -1.82 14.86 -7.27
N ASN A 100 -0.76 14.04 -7.27
CA ASN A 100 -0.20 13.43 -8.48
C ASN A 100 -1.13 12.38 -9.11
N THR A 101 -1.94 11.69 -8.33
CA THR A 101 -2.99 10.80 -8.85
C THR A 101 -4.03 11.59 -9.65
N HIS A 102 -4.38 12.78 -9.15
CA HIS A 102 -5.35 13.67 -9.79
C HIS A 102 -4.76 14.49 -10.95
N ASN A 103 -3.50 14.94 -10.78
CA ASN A 103 -2.76 15.75 -11.75
C ASN A 103 -1.42 15.06 -12.06
N PRO A 104 -1.36 14.17 -13.07
CA PRO A 104 -0.18 13.32 -13.33
C PRO A 104 0.97 14.16 -13.90
N PHE A 105 1.67 14.86 -13.01
CA PHE A 105 2.85 15.67 -13.30
C PHE A 105 4.12 14.82 -13.37
N ARG A 106 4.22 13.82 -12.52
CA ARG A 106 5.36 12.92 -12.43
C ARG A 106 5.17 11.73 -13.39
N ALA A 107 6.25 11.31 -14.00
CA ALA A 107 6.29 10.09 -14.80
C ALA A 107 7.66 9.43 -14.69
N VAL A 108 7.73 8.12 -14.88
CA VAL A 108 8.98 7.35 -14.96
C VAL A 108 8.98 6.55 -16.24
N LEU A 109 10.09 6.58 -16.98
CA LEU A 109 10.37 5.63 -18.05
C LEU A 109 11.53 4.74 -17.63
N LEU A 110 11.30 3.43 -17.65
CA LEU A 110 12.33 2.40 -17.54
C LEU A 110 12.51 1.75 -18.91
N CYS A 111 13.66 1.95 -19.53
CA CYS A 111 14.02 1.35 -20.80
C CYS A 111 14.47 -0.12 -20.63
N SER A 112 14.46 -0.89 -21.70
CA SER A 112 14.78 -2.34 -21.66
C SER A 112 16.24 -2.67 -21.29
N ASP A 113 17.16 -1.70 -21.42
CA ASP A 113 18.54 -1.82 -20.92
C ASP A 113 18.71 -1.44 -19.45
N GLY A 114 17.60 -1.08 -18.77
CA GLY A 114 17.57 -0.63 -17.38
C GLY A 114 17.82 0.85 -17.19
N TYR A 115 17.97 1.65 -18.26
CA TYR A 115 18.08 3.11 -18.13
C TYR A 115 16.76 3.70 -17.62
N MET A 116 16.82 4.43 -16.51
CA MET A 116 15.62 4.96 -15.86
C MET A 116 15.65 6.48 -15.80
N VAL A 117 14.57 7.10 -16.28
CA VAL A 117 14.37 8.57 -16.32
C VAL A 117 13.11 8.92 -15.54
N ILE A 118 13.18 9.99 -14.75
CA ILE A 118 12.00 10.54 -14.07
C ILE A 118 11.71 11.95 -14.59
N TRP A 119 10.46 12.24 -14.93
CA TRP A 119 9.93 13.59 -15.07
C TRP A 119 9.36 14.02 -13.73
N ASP A 120 9.86 15.15 -13.19
CA ASP A 120 9.54 15.58 -11.85
C ASP A 120 9.61 17.11 -11.71
N TYR A 121 9.41 17.63 -10.53
CA TYR A 121 9.48 19.05 -10.25
C TYR A 121 10.90 19.58 -10.49
N LYS A 122 11.03 20.50 -11.44
CA LYS A 122 12.31 21.05 -11.92
C LYS A 122 13.27 21.52 -10.80
N ASN A 123 12.71 22.02 -9.71
CA ASN A 123 13.49 22.58 -8.61
C ASN A 123 13.60 21.63 -7.40
N SER A 124 13.31 20.34 -7.58
CA SER A 124 13.25 19.36 -6.50
C SER A 124 14.06 18.09 -6.81
N PRO A 125 15.35 18.22 -7.21
CA PRO A 125 16.17 17.05 -7.56
C PRO A 125 16.34 16.09 -6.38
N PHE A 126 16.26 16.58 -5.14
CA PHE A 126 16.35 15.78 -3.92
C PHE A 126 15.27 14.68 -3.83
N LEU A 127 14.19 14.80 -4.59
CA LEU A 127 13.13 13.77 -4.61
C LEU A 127 13.60 12.43 -5.22
N SER A 128 14.66 12.43 -6.05
CA SER A 128 15.16 11.23 -6.71
C SER A 128 16.70 11.09 -6.70
N GLU A 129 17.45 12.16 -6.37
CA GLU A 129 18.93 12.14 -6.43
C GLU A 129 19.59 11.15 -5.46
N PHE A 130 18.88 10.71 -4.42
CA PHE A 130 19.34 9.68 -3.50
C PHE A 130 19.38 8.27 -4.12
N ASN A 131 18.65 8.06 -5.23
CA ASN A 131 18.59 6.76 -5.90
C ASN A 131 19.46 6.78 -7.18
N PRO A 132 20.65 6.14 -7.16
CA PRO A 132 21.57 6.14 -8.30
C PRO A 132 21.05 5.34 -9.51
N LEU A 133 19.96 4.60 -9.36
CA LEU A 133 19.29 3.89 -10.45
C LEU A 133 18.51 4.84 -11.36
N VAL A 134 18.06 5.97 -10.84
CA VAL A 134 17.52 7.08 -11.65
C VAL A 134 18.69 7.80 -12.32
N LYS A 135 18.79 7.67 -13.63
CA LYS A 135 19.94 8.21 -14.41
C LYS A 135 19.74 9.64 -14.82
N GLU A 136 18.50 10.03 -15.04
CA GLU A 136 18.16 11.37 -15.52
C GLU A 136 16.87 11.87 -14.85
N GLN A 137 16.86 13.18 -14.51
CA GLN A 137 15.66 13.89 -14.09
C GLN A 137 15.32 14.97 -15.10
N ARG A 138 14.10 14.96 -15.60
CA ARG A 138 13.53 15.95 -16.52
C ARG A 138 12.43 16.75 -15.85
N SER A 139 12.07 17.88 -16.47
CA SER A 139 10.89 18.67 -16.07
C SER A 139 9.62 17.88 -16.36
N GLY A 140 8.64 17.95 -15.47
CA GLY A 140 7.44 17.12 -15.42
C GLY A 140 6.73 16.85 -16.75
N ALA A 141 5.97 15.78 -16.79
CA ALA A 141 5.30 15.29 -17.99
C ALA A 141 4.22 16.23 -18.51
N ASP A 142 3.58 16.99 -17.62
CA ASP A 142 2.63 18.07 -17.94
C ASP A 142 1.42 17.65 -18.81
N LEU A 143 0.94 16.43 -18.68
CA LEU A 143 -0.11 15.84 -19.52
C LEU A 143 -1.53 16.09 -19.04
N PHE A 144 -1.77 17.11 -18.21
CA PHE A 144 -3.07 17.37 -17.62
C PHE A 144 -3.55 18.82 -17.89
N TYR A 145 -4.85 18.95 -18.03
CA TYR A 145 -5.49 20.21 -18.48
C TYR A 145 -5.25 21.39 -17.54
N PHE A 146 -5.21 21.13 -16.21
CA PHE A 146 -5.01 22.18 -15.21
C PHE A 146 -3.72 22.99 -15.45
N ASP A 147 -2.65 22.36 -15.89
CA ASP A 147 -1.35 23.04 -16.10
C ASP A 147 -1.20 23.62 -17.52
N ARG A 148 -1.81 23.01 -18.53
CA ARG A 148 -1.59 23.36 -19.95
C ARG A 148 -2.81 23.94 -20.66
N GLY A 149 -4.01 23.83 -20.09
CA GLY A 149 -5.24 24.30 -20.71
C GLY A 149 -5.38 23.79 -22.14
N ASP A 150 -5.85 24.67 -23.04
CA ASP A 150 -6.07 24.35 -24.45
C ASP A 150 -4.79 24.08 -25.26
N LYS A 151 -3.62 24.09 -24.60
CA LYS A 151 -2.31 23.80 -25.23
C LYS A 151 -1.71 22.47 -24.76
N ILE A 152 -2.52 21.61 -24.18
CA ILE A 152 -2.10 20.30 -23.67
C ILE A 152 -1.49 19.41 -24.77
N ASP A 153 -1.95 19.52 -26.03
CA ASP A 153 -1.40 18.75 -27.14
C ASP A 153 0.08 19.08 -27.40
N ILE A 154 0.47 20.36 -27.23
CA ILE A 154 1.89 20.77 -27.38
C ILE A 154 2.76 20.11 -26.30
N ALA A 155 2.27 20.02 -25.07
CA ALA A 155 2.99 19.33 -23.99
C ALA A 155 3.07 17.83 -24.25
N ALA A 156 1.98 17.22 -24.70
CA ALA A 156 1.93 15.80 -25.04
C ALA A 156 2.90 15.44 -26.17
N ASP A 157 2.97 16.25 -27.23
CA ASP A 157 3.91 16.06 -28.34
C ASP A 157 5.36 16.19 -27.89
N LYS A 158 5.66 17.17 -27.03
CA LYS A 158 6.99 17.32 -26.46
C LYS A 158 7.38 16.11 -25.65
N PHE A 159 6.51 15.66 -24.73
CA PHE A 159 6.76 14.53 -23.87
C PHE A 159 6.95 13.23 -24.68
N SER A 160 6.06 12.94 -25.62
CA SER A 160 6.15 11.73 -26.46
C SER A 160 7.39 11.69 -27.32
N ASN A 161 7.87 12.85 -27.83
CA ASN A 161 9.15 12.95 -28.52
C ASN A 161 10.34 12.67 -27.59
N GLU A 162 10.31 13.11 -26.35
CA GLU A 162 11.33 12.78 -25.35
C GLU A 162 11.37 11.27 -25.06
N VAL A 163 10.19 10.64 -24.86
CA VAL A 163 10.07 9.19 -24.68
C VAL A 163 10.61 8.43 -25.89
N ARG A 164 10.25 8.87 -27.11
CA ARG A 164 10.74 8.24 -28.35
C ARG A 164 12.26 8.31 -28.46
N THR A 165 12.86 9.44 -28.12
CA THR A 165 14.30 9.62 -28.16
C THR A 165 15.00 8.63 -27.20
N LEU A 166 14.50 8.53 -25.97
CA LEU A 166 15.03 7.60 -24.97
C LEU A 166 14.89 6.13 -25.39
N ILE A 167 13.76 5.73 -25.94
CA ILE A 167 13.57 4.37 -26.46
C ILE A 167 14.50 4.09 -27.63
N ALA A 168 14.75 5.07 -28.51
CA ALA A 168 15.70 4.90 -29.61
C ALA A 168 17.14 4.72 -29.11
N GLU A 169 17.53 5.40 -28.03
CA GLU A 169 18.87 5.35 -27.45
C GLU A 169 19.11 4.10 -26.60
N HIS A 170 18.08 3.64 -25.85
CA HIS A 170 18.22 2.65 -24.80
C HIS A 170 17.50 1.31 -25.06
N SER A 171 16.71 1.20 -26.13
CA SER A 171 15.87 0.02 -26.37
C SER A 171 15.88 -0.47 -27.84
N GLN A 172 16.94 -0.18 -28.56
CA GLN A 172 17.13 -0.61 -29.95
C GLN A 172 15.93 -0.31 -30.86
N THR A 173 15.27 0.83 -30.63
CA THR A 173 14.07 1.23 -31.38
C THR A 173 12.85 0.32 -31.22
N ASN A 174 12.77 -0.49 -30.17
CA ASN A 174 11.60 -1.31 -29.90
C ASN A 174 10.43 -0.42 -29.46
N MET A 175 9.43 -0.29 -30.33
CA MET A 175 8.29 0.61 -30.12
C MET A 175 7.14 0.04 -29.31
N LYS A 176 7.27 -1.16 -28.73
CA LYS A 176 6.30 -1.71 -27.78
C LYS A 176 6.53 -1.06 -26.41
N LEU A 177 5.64 -0.19 -26.01
CA LEU A 177 5.73 0.56 -24.76
C LEU A 177 4.61 0.16 -23.80
N ALA A 178 4.96 -0.46 -22.68
CA ALA A 178 4.01 -0.73 -21.62
C ALA A 178 3.71 0.56 -20.84
N VAL A 179 2.44 0.83 -20.55
CA VAL A 179 1.99 2.04 -19.84
C VAL A 179 0.97 1.64 -18.77
N ASP A 180 1.16 2.08 -17.53
CA ASP A 180 0.24 1.77 -16.43
C ASP A 180 -1.04 2.62 -16.48
N LYS A 181 -0.90 3.92 -16.48
CA LYS A 181 -1.99 4.90 -16.59
C LYS A 181 -1.50 6.07 -17.42
N ILE A 182 -2.38 6.66 -18.23
CA ILE A 182 -2.02 7.85 -19.01
C ILE A 182 -3.25 8.67 -19.37
N MET A 183 -3.10 9.98 -19.40
CA MET A 183 -4.11 10.90 -19.91
C MET A 183 -4.28 10.74 -21.42
N LEU A 184 -5.50 10.92 -21.92
CA LEU A 184 -5.86 10.68 -23.31
C LEU A 184 -4.97 11.43 -24.34
N HIS A 185 -4.61 12.68 -24.06
CA HIS A 185 -3.72 13.45 -24.96
C HIS A 185 -2.33 12.81 -25.05
N GLY A 186 -1.78 12.35 -23.91
CA GLY A 186 -0.50 11.65 -23.88
C GLY A 186 -0.56 10.32 -24.65
N LEU A 187 -1.61 9.53 -24.46
CA LEU A 187 -1.81 8.28 -25.20
C LEU A 187 -1.82 8.50 -26.71
N ARG A 188 -2.66 9.43 -27.18
CA ARG A 188 -2.76 9.74 -28.61
C ARG A 188 -1.45 10.25 -29.21
N SER A 189 -0.70 11.03 -28.44
CA SER A 189 0.59 11.56 -28.92
C SER A 189 1.64 10.45 -28.99
N LEU A 190 1.68 9.50 -28.03
CA LEU A 190 2.57 8.32 -28.10
C LEU A 190 2.21 7.46 -29.32
N GLU A 191 0.94 7.17 -29.54
CA GLU A 191 0.49 6.40 -30.73
C GLU A 191 0.89 7.14 -32.05
N ALA A 192 0.75 8.45 -32.09
CA ALA A 192 1.17 9.26 -33.26
C ALA A 192 2.69 9.23 -33.49
N GLN A 193 3.50 8.99 -32.45
CA GLN A 193 4.94 8.74 -32.56
C GLN A 193 5.27 7.31 -33.03
N GLY A 194 4.28 6.45 -33.20
CA GLY A 194 4.42 5.08 -33.68
C GLY A 194 4.61 4.04 -32.58
N PHE A 195 4.33 4.37 -31.32
CA PHE A 195 4.35 3.37 -30.26
C PHE A 195 3.17 2.43 -30.36
N GLU A 196 3.44 1.14 -30.17
CA GLU A 196 2.45 0.10 -29.85
C GLU A 196 2.29 0.08 -28.32
N ILE A 197 1.14 0.57 -27.84
CA ILE A 197 0.89 0.66 -26.39
C ILE A 197 0.46 -0.69 -25.83
N MET A 198 1.15 -1.14 -24.80
CA MET A 198 0.97 -2.40 -24.11
C MET A 198 0.45 -2.14 -22.69
N GLU A 199 -0.17 -3.16 -22.10
CA GLU A 199 -0.64 -3.11 -20.72
C GLU A 199 0.54 -3.08 -19.74
N GLY A 200 0.67 -2.00 -18.97
CA GLY A 200 1.74 -1.80 -18.01
C GLY A 200 1.33 -2.07 -16.56
N GLU A 201 0.05 -2.00 -16.23
CA GLU A 201 -0.47 -2.30 -14.89
C GLU A 201 -0.22 -3.77 -14.54
N GLU A 202 -0.45 -4.71 -15.47
CA GLU A 202 -0.11 -6.12 -15.27
C GLU A 202 1.37 -6.31 -14.91
N VAL A 203 2.27 -5.57 -15.57
CA VAL A 203 3.71 -5.65 -15.29
C VAL A 203 4.00 -5.23 -13.86
N THR A 204 3.47 -4.09 -13.44
CA THR A 204 3.73 -3.54 -12.10
C THR A 204 3.10 -4.38 -11.00
N GLU A 205 1.87 -4.86 -11.19
CA GLU A 205 1.19 -5.76 -10.25
C GLU A 205 1.99 -7.05 -10.04
N LYS A 206 2.44 -7.70 -11.12
CA LYS A 206 3.28 -8.90 -11.04
C LYS A 206 4.65 -8.65 -10.42
N CYS A 207 5.24 -7.47 -10.64
CA CYS A 207 6.49 -7.11 -10.01
C CYS A 207 6.33 -6.91 -8.49
N ARG A 208 5.28 -6.20 -8.07
CA ARG A 208 5.03 -5.91 -6.66
C ARG A 208 4.60 -7.14 -5.85
N SER A 209 3.92 -8.10 -6.48
CA SER A 209 3.35 -9.25 -5.78
C SER A 209 4.36 -10.10 -5.01
N VAL A 210 5.60 -10.25 -5.51
CA VAL A 210 6.67 -11.02 -4.85
C VAL A 210 7.70 -10.07 -4.26
N LYS A 211 7.76 -10.01 -2.94
CA LYS A 211 8.62 -9.12 -2.16
C LYS A 211 10.03 -9.69 -2.03
N GLY A 212 11.03 -8.80 -2.12
CA GLY A 212 12.41 -9.12 -1.78
C GLY A 212 12.64 -9.15 -0.26
N GLU A 213 13.79 -9.65 0.15
CA GLU A 213 14.14 -9.77 1.57
C GLU A 213 14.00 -8.43 2.33
N ASP A 214 14.50 -7.34 1.74
CA ASP A 214 14.44 -6.02 2.38
C ASP A 214 13.04 -5.41 2.37
N GLU A 215 12.20 -5.76 1.39
CA GLU A 215 10.79 -5.38 1.41
C GLU A 215 10.06 -6.10 2.55
N ILE A 216 10.36 -7.39 2.79
CA ILE A 216 9.81 -8.14 3.92
C ILE A 216 10.27 -7.54 5.25
N LEU A 217 11.54 -7.14 5.37
CA LEU A 217 12.01 -6.44 6.57
C LEU A 217 11.30 -5.10 6.76
N ALA A 218 11.09 -4.32 5.70
CA ALA A 218 10.32 -3.09 5.73
C ALA A 218 8.87 -3.33 6.16
N MET A 219 8.24 -4.40 5.65
CA MET A 219 6.87 -4.79 6.04
C MET A 219 6.78 -5.15 7.53
N ARG A 220 7.74 -5.90 8.08
CA ARG A 220 7.78 -6.20 9.51
C ARG A 220 7.88 -4.94 10.36
N CYS A 221 8.74 -4.00 9.96
CA CYS A 221 8.88 -2.71 10.62
C CYS A 221 7.58 -1.88 10.56
N ALA A 222 6.95 -1.83 9.41
CA ALA A 222 5.69 -1.11 9.23
C ALA A 222 4.54 -1.75 10.03
N SER A 223 4.43 -3.09 10.03
CA SER A 223 3.42 -3.83 10.81
C SER A 223 3.56 -3.55 12.31
N GLU A 224 4.77 -3.62 12.87
CA GLU A 224 5.01 -3.29 14.28
C GLU A 224 4.60 -1.83 14.60
N ALA A 225 4.92 -0.89 13.71
CA ALA A 225 4.55 0.52 13.90
C ALA A 225 3.02 0.72 13.85
N CYS A 226 2.35 0.03 12.93
CA CYS A 226 0.89 0.03 12.83
C CYS A 226 0.25 -0.59 14.09
N GLU A 227 0.69 -1.76 14.53
CA GLU A 227 0.17 -2.42 15.73
C GLU A 227 0.34 -1.56 16.99
N ASN A 228 1.48 -0.88 17.12
CA ASN A 228 1.71 0.07 18.21
C ASN A 228 0.77 1.29 18.13
N ALA A 229 0.46 1.77 16.93
CA ALA A 229 -0.50 2.85 16.72
C ALA A 229 -1.93 2.39 17.05
N VAL A 230 -2.33 1.20 16.62
CA VAL A 230 -3.61 0.56 16.92
C VAL A 230 -3.77 0.34 18.42
N ALA A 231 -2.70 -0.10 19.12
CA ALA A 231 -2.74 -0.29 20.59
C ALA A 231 -3.03 1.02 21.34
N ILE A 232 -2.49 2.14 20.84
CA ILE A 232 -2.77 3.46 21.44
C ILE A 232 -4.20 3.88 21.10
N MET A 233 -4.66 3.66 19.88
CA MET A 233 -6.05 3.92 19.45
C MET A 233 -7.05 3.11 20.30
N GLU A 234 -6.80 1.82 20.52
CA GLU A 234 -7.65 0.98 21.38
C GLU A 234 -7.68 1.48 22.82
N LYS A 235 -6.52 1.79 23.38
CA LYS A 235 -6.41 2.32 24.75
C LYS A 235 -7.20 3.62 24.93
N GLU A 236 -7.10 4.51 23.94
CA GLU A 236 -7.84 5.79 23.96
C GLU A 236 -9.34 5.55 23.84
N ALA A 237 -9.78 4.70 22.91
CA ALA A 237 -11.18 4.35 22.76
C ALA A 237 -11.77 3.76 24.06
N ARG A 238 -11.08 2.82 24.70
CA ARG A 238 -11.52 2.20 25.95
C ARG A 238 -11.54 3.19 27.14
N SER A 239 -10.67 4.21 27.11
CA SER A 239 -10.62 5.25 28.17
C SER A 239 -11.67 6.31 28.00
N GLU A 240 -11.91 6.77 26.78
CA GLU A 240 -12.67 8.00 26.51
C GLU A 240 -14.15 7.74 26.16
N VAL A 241 -14.44 6.63 25.45
CA VAL A 241 -15.83 6.28 25.10
C VAL A 241 -16.76 6.19 26.32
N PRO A 242 -16.37 5.56 27.46
CA PRO A 242 -17.23 5.53 28.64
C PRO A 242 -17.56 6.90 29.24
N LYS A 243 -16.78 7.93 28.89
CA LYS A 243 -17.04 9.32 29.33
C LYS A 243 -18.14 10.01 28.51
N GLY A 244 -18.52 9.42 27.36
CA GLY A 244 -19.67 9.84 26.55
C GLY A 244 -19.44 11.02 25.63
N ASN A 245 -18.18 11.38 25.33
CA ASN A 245 -17.84 12.53 24.49
C ASN A 245 -16.81 12.23 23.39
N THR A 246 -16.72 10.98 22.95
CA THR A 246 -15.77 10.52 21.93
C THR A 246 -16.52 10.07 20.68
N SER A 247 -16.20 10.66 19.55
CA SER A 247 -16.74 10.30 18.24
C SER A 247 -15.87 9.25 17.55
N GLU A 248 -16.37 8.68 16.44
CA GLU A 248 -15.59 7.83 15.55
C GLU A 248 -14.39 8.60 14.98
N ASP A 249 -14.58 9.88 14.60
CA ASP A 249 -13.51 10.76 14.12
C ASP A 249 -12.40 10.96 15.17
N ASP A 250 -12.76 11.12 16.45
CA ASP A 250 -11.76 11.27 17.52
C ASP A 250 -10.89 10.02 17.66
N ILE A 251 -11.49 8.83 17.58
CA ILE A 251 -10.76 7.55 17.65
C ILE A 251 -9.84 7.40 16.45
N TRP A 252 -10.36 7.65 15.23
CA TRP A 252 -9.57 7.51 14.00
C TRP A 252 -8.40 8.51 13.92
N ALA A 253 -8.59 9.72 14.42
CA ALA A 253 -7.54 10.73 14.48
C ALA A 253 -6.31 10.27 15.28
N VAL A 254 -6.49 9.41 16.30
CA VAL A 254 -5.39 8.83 17.07
C VAL A 254 -4.50 7.97 16.17
N LEU A 255 -5.09 7.11 15.32
CA LEU A 255 -4.33 6.27 14.40
C LEU A 255 -3.48 7.11 13.43
N HIS A 256 -4.06 8.17 12.86
CA HIS A 256 -3.32 9.10 11.99
C HIS A 256 -2.15 9.76 12.72
N ALA A 257 -2.38 10.26 13.90
CA ALA A 257 -1.34 10.92 14.70
C ALA A 257 -0.21 9.95 15.06
N GLU A 258 -0.55 8.73 15.45
CA GLU A 258 0.41 7.71 15.84
C GLU A 258 1.20 7.15 14.64
N ASN A 259 0.59 7.04 13.45
CA ASN A 259 1.28 6.71 12.22
C ASN A 259 2.35 7.77 11.87
N ILE A 260 1.96 9.05 11.85
CA ILE A 260 2.89 10.16 11.56
C ILE A 260 4.02 10.22 12.59
N LYS A 261 3.75 10.01 13.87
CA LYS A 261 4.78 9.99 14.93
C LYS A 261 5.85 8.92 14.70
N ARG A 262 5.52 7.85 13.98
CA ARG A 262 6.43 6.74 13.63
C ARG A 262 7.05 6.88 12.24
N GLY A 263 6.76 7.98 11.54
CA GLY A 263 7.27 8.23 10.19
C GLY A 263 6.47 7.54 9.10
N GLY A 264 5.22 7.20 9.39
CA GLY A 264 4.25 6.79 8.40
C GLY A 264 3.81 7.96 7.53
N GLU A 265 3.24 7.67 6.39
CA GLU A 265 2.97 8.67 5.36
C GLU A 265 1.53 9.14 5.41
N TRP A 266 0.57 8.24 5.27
CA TRP A 266 -0.85 8.55 5.30
C TRP A 266 -1.69 7.28 5.54
N ILE A 267 -3.01 7.38 5.51
CA ILE A 267 -3.95 6.27 5.60
C ILE A 267 -4.90 6.43 4.41
N GLU A 268 -5.07 5.37 3.61
CA GLU A 268 -5.82 5.45 2.36
C GLU A 268 -7.31 5.64 2.57
N THR A 269 -7.84 5.10 3.67
CA THR A 269 -9.25 5.12 3.99
C THR A 269 -9.53 5.79 5.32
N ARG A 270 -10.80 5.81 5.73
CA ARG A 270 -11.25 6.20 7.05
C ARG A 270 -12.20 5.13 7.62
N LEU A 271 -11.92 3.86 7.29
CA LEU A 271 -12.80 2.73 7.61
C LEU A 271 -12.79 2.43 9.11
N LEU A 272 -13.59 3.17 9.85
CA LEU A 272 -13.95 2.90 11.22
C LEU A 272 -15.43 3.22 11.41
N ALA A 273 -16.16 2.28 11.94
CA ALA A 273 -17.57 2.44 12.28
C ALA A 273 -17.88 1.84 13.66
N SER A 274 -18.94 2.33 14.30
CA SER A 274 -19.34 1.87 15.63
C SER A 274 -20.81 1.47 15.69
N GLY A 275 -21.13 0.49 16.53
CA GLY A 275 -22.45 -0.03 16.76
C GLY A 275 -23.18 -0.39 15.45
N PRO A 276 -24.43 0.11 15.23
CA PRO A 276 -25.20 -0.27 14.04
C PRO A 276 -24.62 0.24 12.71
N ARG A 277 -23.69 1.22 12.73
CA ARG A 277 -23.03 1.67 11.51
C ARG A 277 -22.00 0.67 10.96
N THR A 278 -21.62 -0.34 11.72
CA THR A 278 -20.75 -1.40 11.20
C THR A 278 -21.43 -2.28 10.15
N ASN A 279 -22.76 -2.26 10.05
CA ASN A 279 -23.53 -2.98 9.04
C ASN A 279 -24.53 -2.06 8.33
N PRO A 280 -24.45 -1.84 7.00
CA PRO A 280 -23.45 -2.42 6.08
C PRO A 280 -22.05 -1.83 6.27
N TRP A 281 -21.03 -2.60 5.92
CA TRP A 281 -19.62 -2.20 5.92
C TRP A 281 -19.32 -1.11 4.88
N PHE A 282 -18.09 -0.62 4.83
CA PHE A 282 -17.59 0.49 4.00
C PHE A 282 -18.11 1.88 4.42
N GLN A 283 -18.48 2.05 5.67
CA GLN A 283 -18.79 3.37 6.19
C GLN A 283 -17.52 3.97 6.82
N GLU A 284 -17.12 5.12 6.31
CA GLU A 284 -16.04 5.91 6.89
C GLU A 284 -16.45 6.52 8.24
N CYS A 285 -15.47 6.77 9.10
CA CYS A 285 -15.68 7.41 10.40
C CYS A 285 -16.30 8.80 10.23
N GLY A 286 -17.05 9.21 11.23
CA GLY A 286 -17.78 10.47 11.24
C GLY A 286 -18.00 11.00 12.65
N PRO A 287 -18.83 12.05 12.80
CA PRO A 287 -19.09 12.71 14.08
C PRO A 287 -20.03 11.92 15.00
N ARG A 288 -20.37 10.65 14.66
CA ARG A 288 -21.18 9.82 15.55
C ARG A 288 -20.45 9.58 16.85
N MET A 289 -21.12 9.91 17.97
CA MET A 289 -20.63 9.59 19.30
C MET A 289 -20.72 8.09 19.55
N VAL A 290 -19.58 7.46 19.81
CA VAL A 290 -19.48 6.03 20.15
C VAL A 290 -20.12 5.80 21.51
N GLN A 291 -20.98 4.79 21.61
CA GLN A 291 -21.69 4.50 22.84
C GLN A 291 -20.97 3.42 23.67
N ASN A 292 -21.10 3.50 24.97
CA ASN A 292 -20.65 2.43 25.84
C ASN A 292 -21.49 1.16 25.62
N ASN A 293 -20.86 0.01 25.60
CA ASN A 293 -21.46 -1.30 25.32
C ASN A 293 -21.90 -1.48 23.85
N GLU A 294 -21.04 -1.08 22.93
CA GLU A 294 -21.17 -1.40 21.50
C GLU A 294 -19.84 -1.80 20.88
N ILE A 295 -19.89 -2.33 19.68
CA ILE A 295 -18.70 -2.66 18.90
C ILE A 295 -18.12 -1.43 18.22
N VAL A 296 -16.79 -1.47 18.01
CA VAL A 296 -16.05 -0.58 17.10
C VAL A 296 -15.25 -1.48 16.18
N ALA A 297 -15.51 -1.42 14.89
CA ALA A 297 -14.80 -2.17 13.86
C ALA A 297 -14.04 -1.20 12.96
N PHE A 298 -12.84 -1.58 12.56
CA PHE A 298 -11.99 -0.75 11.70
C PHE A 298 -11.14 -1.60 10.76
N ASP A 299 -10.64 -0.93 9.73
CA ASP A 299 -9.74 -1.43 8.70
C ASP A 299 -8.64 -0.40 8.48
N THR A 300 -7.36 -0.79 8.49
CA THR A 300 -6.32 0.22 8.62
C THR A 300 -5.89 0.84 7.30
N ASP A 301 -5.69 0.09 6.23
CA ASP A 301 -5.10 0.60 4.96
C ASP A 301 -4.00 1.64 5.20
N LEU A 302 -3.14 1.38 6.19
CA LEU A 302 -2.22 2.36 6.74
C LEU A 302 -0.89 2.33 5.99
N VAL A 303 -0.56 3.39 5.27
CA VAL A 303 0.75 3.57 4.63
C VAL A 303 1.75 4.04 5.69
N GLY A 304 2.50 3.08 6.20
CA GLY A 304 3.46 3.24 7.27
C GLY A 304 4.84 3.70 6.80
N SER A 305 5.82 3.46 7.64
CA SER A 305 7.23 3.71 7.32
C SER A 305 7.66 2.96 6.07
N TYR A 306 8.57 3.53 5.31
CA TYR A 306 9.05 3.03 4.00
C TYR A 306 7.97 3.00 2.90
N GLY A 307 6.79 3.58 3.14
CA GLY A 307 5.66 3.56 2.22
C GLY A 307 5.01 2.20 2.07
N ILE A 308 5.15 1.36 3.05
CA ILE A 308 4.52 0.04 3.09
C ILE A 308 3.11 0.17 3.64
N CYS A 309 2.14 -0.38 2.91
CA CYS A 309 0.78 -0.53 3.37
C CYS A 309 0.71 -1.65 4.42
N VAL A 310 0.03 -1.36 5.52
CA VAL A 310 -0.29 -2.34 6.56
C VAL A 310 -1.79 -2.36 6.71
N ASP A 311 -2.33 -3.52 6.42
CA ASP A 311 -3.76 -3.75 6.45
C ASP A 311 -4.11 -4.75 7.53
N ILE A 312 -4.75 -4.23 8.58
CA ILE A 312 -5.19 -4.98 9.76
C ILE A 312 -6.60 -4.55 10.09
N SER A 313 -7.52 -5.49 10.11
CA SER A 313 -8.85 -5.22 10.63
C SER A 313 -9.08 -5.89 11.96
N ARG A 314 -9.65 -5.13 12.89
CA ARG A 314 -10.11 -5.64 14.18
C ARG A 314 -11.49 -5.10 14.54
N THR A 315 -12.20 -5.86 15.34
CA THR A 315 -13.46 -5.44 15.97
C THR A 315 -13.30 -5.53 17.46
N TRP A 316 -13.58 -4.44 18.16
CA TRP A 316 -13.51 -4.32 19.63
C TRP A 316 -14.89 -4.19 20.25
N TRP A 317 -15.07 -4.74 21.42
CA TRP A 317 -16.17 -4.42 22.32
C TRP A 317 -15.75 -3.33 23.29
N ILE A 318 -16.44 -2.20 23.26
CA ILE A 318 -16.15 -1.08 24.15
C ILE A 318 -17.26 -1.00 25.20
N GLY A 319 -17.00 -1.55 26.38
CA GLY A 319 -17.98 -1.51 27.46
C GLY A 319 -17.65 -2.38 28.64
N ASP A 320 -18.50 -2.28 29.66
CA ASP A 320 -18.43 -2.97 30.96
C ASP A 320 -19.42 -4.16 31.06
N ARG A 321 -20.35 -4.26 30.11
CA ARG A 321 -21.29 -5.40 30.01
C ARG A 321 -20.77 -6.41 29.00
N PRO A 322 -21.12 -7.69 29.15
CA PRO A 322 -20.75 -8.68 28.15
C PRO A 322 -21.41 -8.39 26.79
N PRO A 323 -20.72 -8.69 25.66
CA PRO A 323 -21.32 -8.64 24.34
C PRO A 323 -22.53 -9.61 24.24
N ARG A 324 -23.37 -9.39 23.25
CA ARG A 324 -24.49 -10.30 22.94
C ARG A 324 -23.94 -11.64 22.43
N PRO A 325 -24.63 -12.77 22.73
CA PRO A 325 -24.22 -14.09 22.25
C PRO A 325 -24.06 -14.20 20.72
N ASP A 326 -24.89 -13.49 19.95
CA ASP A 326 -24.79 -13.46 18.50
C ASP A 326 -23.53 -12.73 17.99
N MET A 327 -23.07 -11.69 18.70
CA MET A 327 -21.81 -11.00 18.39
C MET A 327 -20.59 -11.89 18.71
N ILE A 328 -20.64 -12.61 19.84
CA ILE A 328 -19.59 -13.58 20.21
C ILE A 328 -19.52 -14.69 19.16
N TYR A 329 -20.66 -15.25 18.76
CA TYR A 329 -20.71 -16.27 17.73
C TYR A 329 -20.15 -15.77 16.39
N ALA A 330 -20.54 -14.57 15.96
CA ALA A 330 -20.02 -13.96 14.74
C ALA A 330 -18.51 -13.70 14.79
N MET A 331 -17.98 -13.26 15.92
CA MET A 331 -16.54 -13.06 16.13
C MET A 331 -15.76 -14.37 16.07
N GLN A 332 -16.24 -15.41 16.74
CA GLN A 332 -15.64 -16.76 16.70
C GLN A 332 -15.66 -17.33 15.28
N HIS A 333 -16.76 -17.14 14.55
CA HIS A 333 -16.90 -17.58 13.17
C HIS A 333 -15.96 -16.80 12.21
N ALA A 334 -15.84 -15.48 12.38
CA ALA A 334 -14.89 -14.67 11.61
C ALA A 334 -13.44 -15.10 11.89
N HIS A 335 -13.10 -15.34 13.14
CA HIS A 335 -11.78 -15.83 13.53
C HIS A 335 -11.50 -17.22 12.92
N GLU A 336 -12.44 -18.17 13.03
CA GLU A 336 -12.31 -19.49 12.41
C GLU A 336 -12.11 -19.36 10.89
N HIS A 337 -12.85 -18.45 10.24
CA HIS A 337 -12.74 -18.22 8.80
C HIS A 337 -11.33 -17.79 8.38
N ILE A 338 -10.75 -16.78 9.03
CA ILE A 338 -9.40 -16.32 8.68
C ILE A 338 -8.34 -17.38 9.04
N MET A 339 -8.43 -18.00 10.20
CA MET A 339 -7.44 -18.99 10.63
C MET A 339 -7.43 -20.22 9.72
N THR A 340 -8.61 -20.76 9.38
CA THR A 340 -8.72 -21.89 8.45
C THR A 340 -8.22 -21.55 7.05
N ASN A 341 -8.50 -20.33 6.58
CA ASN A 341 -8.02 -19.88 5.27
C ASN A 341 -6.50 -19.65 5.26
N MET A 342 -5.90 -19.20 6.36
CA MET A 342 -4.43 -19.12 6.48
C MET A 342 -3.76 -20.49 6.37
N GLU A 343 -4.36 -21.54 6.93
CA GLU A 343 -3.82 -22.91 6.86
C GLU A 343 -3.76 -23.49 5.43
N LEU A 344 -4.48 -22.87 4.48
CA LEU A 344 -4.42 -23.23 3.07
C LEU A 344 -3.20 -22.63 2.35
N LEU A 345 -2.52 -21.65 2.97
CA LEU A 345 -1.45 -20.90 2.34
C LEU A 345 -0.13 -21.66 2.34
N GLY A 346 0.60 -21.54 1.24
CA GLY A 346 1.93 -22.12 1.10
C GLY A 346 2.45 -21.99 -0.33
N PRO A 347 3.76 -22.18 -0.53
CA PRO A 347 4.36 -22.11 -1.86
C PRO A 347 3.80 -23.21 -2.78
N GLY A 348 3.53 -22.85 -4.04
CA GLY A 348 2.99 -23.76 -5.05
C GLY A 348 1.50 -24.06 -4.94
N ILE A 349 0.80 -23.50 -3.97
CA ILE A 349 -0.68 -23.62 -3.87
C ILE A 349 -1.30 -22.81 -5.01
N HIS A 350 -2.19 -23.43 -5.75
CA HIS A 350 -2.90 -22.78 -6.85
C HIS A 350 -3.98 -21.82 -6.30
N MET A 351 -4.05 -20.61 -6.84
CA MET A 351 -5.01 -19.59 -6.35
C MET A 351 -6.46 -20.05 -6.48
N ARG A 352 -6.78 -20.82 -7.52
CA ARG A 352 -8.09 -21.48 -7.67
C ARG A 352 -8.44 -22.37 -6.47
N ASP A 353 -7.44 -23.10 -5.93
CA ASP A 353 -7.66 -23.99 -4.78
C ASP A 353 -8.03 -23.20 -3.51
N LEU A 354 -7.44 -22.02 -3.33
CA LEU A 354 -7.82 -21.13 -2.22
C LEU A 354 -9.30 -20.75 -2.29
N THR A 355 -9.81 -20.40 -3.48
CA THR A 355 -11.24 -20.12 -3.70
C THR A 355 -12.13 -21.29 -3.27
N PHE A 356 -11.85 -22.50 -3.76
CA PHE A 356 -12.77 -23.62 -3.61
C PHE A 356 -12.56 -24.48 -2.37
N LYS A 357 -11.42 -24.33 -1.68
CA LYS A 357 -11.12 -25.01 -0.41
C LYS A 357 -11.31 -24.09 0.82
N SER A 358 -11.63 -22.81 0.60
CA SER A 358 -11.84 -21.84 1.67
C SER A 358 -12.92 -22.26 2.64
N HIS A 359 -12.80 -21.82 3.88
CA HIS A 359 -13.81 -22.01 4.90
C HIS A 359 -15.17 -21.45 4.47
N ALA A 360 -16.21 -22.24 4.56
CA ALA A 360 -17.56 -21.83 4.18
C ALA A 360 -18.19 -20.98 5.29
N LEU A 361 -18.70 -19.81 4.95
CA LEU A 361 -19.49 -19.02 5.88
C LEU A 361 -20.87 -19.66 6.09
N ASP A 362 -21.40 -19.52 7.30
CA ASP A 362 -22.78 -19.88 7.61
C ASP A 362 -23.79 -19.14 6.74
N GLU A 363 -24.93 -19.76 6.47
CA GLU A 363 -25.97 -19.20 5.59
C GLU A 363 -26.39 -17.78 5.99
N ASN A 364 -26.46 -17.50 7.30
CA ASN A 364 -26.83 -16.19 7.84
C ASN A 364 -25.79 -15.09 7.54
N PHE A 365 -24.57 -15.45 7.18
CA PHE A 365 -23.47 -14.50 6.91
C PHE A 365 -23.13 -14.34 5.43
N LYS A 366 -23.61 -15.24 4.57
CA LYS A 366 -23.23 -15.28 3.14
C LYS A 366 -23.58 -14.00 2.37
N LYS A 367 -24.68 -13.33 2.70
CA LYS A 367 -25.10 -12.11 2.01
C LYS A 367 -24.32 -10.87 2.42
N GLY A 368 -23.87 -10.83 3.67
CA GLY A 368 -23.10 -9.73 4.23
C GLY A 368 -21.59 -9.95 4.23
N LYS A 369 -21.07 -10.94 3.50
CA LYS A 369 -19.65 -11.24 3.43
C LYS A 369 -18.86 -10.15 2.68
N TYR A 370 -17.57 -10.13 2.86
CA TYR A 370 -16.64 -9.22 2.16
C TYR A 370 -16.58 -9.49 0.64
N GLY A 371 -15.89 -8.62 -0.07
CA GLY A 371 -15.75 -8.70 -1.52
C GLY A 371 -14.90 -9.86 -2.00
N CYS A 372 -13.89 -10.24 -1.23
CA CYS A 372 -12.94 -11.32 -1.51
C CYS A 372 -12.61 -12.12 -0.25
N LEU A 373 -11.86 -13.20 -0.41
CA LEU A 373 -11.30 -14.02 0.66
C LEU A 373 -9.94 -13.50 1.12
N MET A 374 -9.15 -13.04 0.14
CA MET A 374 -7.78 -12.56 0.33
C MET A 374 -7.42 -11.63 -0.82
N HIS A 375 -6.50 -10.73 -0.58
CA HIS A 375 -5.84 -9.94 -1.63
C HIS A 375 -4.36 -9.75 -1.32
N GLY A 376 -3.57 -9.35 -2.32
CA GLY A 376 -2.18 -9.00 -2.15
C GLY A 376 -2.04 -7.65 -1.44
N VAL A 377 -0.92 -7.43 -0.78
CA VAL A 377 -0.58 -6.17 -0.14
C VAL A 377 0.92 -5.88 -0.25
N GLY A 378 1.26 -4.61 -0.39
CA GLY A 378 2.64 -4.16 -0.51
C GLY A 378 2.76 -2.65 -0.31
N LEU A 379 2.74 -1.85 -1.38
CA LEU A 379 2.63 -0.39 -1.29
C LEU A 379 1.17 0.09 -1.15
N CYS A 380 0.24 -0.76 -1.48
CA CYS A 380 -1.22 -0.63 -1.37
C CYS A 380 -1.81 -2.03 -1.38
N ASP A 381 -3.13 -2.14 -1.43
CA ASP A 381 -3.79 -3.37 -1.87
C ASP A 381 -3.45 -3.63 -3.31
N GLU A 382 -3.06 -4.86 -3.61
CA GLU A 382 -2.53 -5.20 -4.92
C GLU A 382 -2.87 -6.64 -5.34
N TRP A 383 -2.51 -7.02 -6.54
CA TRP A 383 -2.67 -8.37 -7.04
C TRP A 383 -1.92 -9.42 -6.16
N PRO A 384 -2.49 -10.63 -5.93
CA PRO A 384 -3.74 -11.17 -6.48
C PRO A 384 -4.96 -10.86 -5.61
N LEU A 385 -6.17 -11.01 -6.19
CA LEU A 385 -7.42 -11.09 -5.46
C LEU A 385 -7.94 -12.53 -5.50
N ILE A 386 -8.20 -13.13 -4.34
CA ILE A 386 -8.77 -14.46 -4.21
C ILE A 386 -10.27 -14.33 -3.94
N ALA A 387 -11.07 -14.63 -4.94
CA ALA A 387 -12.51 -14.47 -4.89
C ALA A 387 -13.20 -15.59 -4.09
N TYR A 388 -14.37 -15.30 -3.54
CA TYR A 388 -15.30 -16.34 -3.09
C TYR A 388 -15.79 -17.20 -4.27
N PRO A 389 -16.20 -18.47 -4.05
CA PRO A 389 -16.62 -19.38 -5.12
C PRO A 389 -17.75 -18.82 -6.01
N ASP A 390 -18.68 -18.05 -5.45
CA ASP A 390 -19.78 -17.43 -6.18
C ASP A 390 -19.38 -16.23 -7.06
N LYS A 391 -18.16 -15.73 -6.88
CA LYS A 391 -17.56 -14.62 -7.66
C LYS A 391 -16.36 -15.04 -8.49
N PHE A 392 -16.03 -16.32 -8.49
CA PHE A 392 -14.88 -16.84 -9.23
C PHE A 392 -15.07 -16.67 -10.73
N VAL A 393 -14.03 -16.17 -11.39
CA VAL A 393 -13.97 -16.06 -12.86
C VAL A 393 -12.87 -16.99 -13.37
N GLU A 394 -13.27 -17.97 -14.18
CA GLU A 394 -12.34 -18.96 -14.75
C GLU A 394 -11.23 -18.29 -15.56
N GLY A 395 -9.99 -18.64 -15.27
CA GLY A 395 -8.80 -18.12 -15.95
C GLY A 395 -8.33 -16.74 -15.49
N ALA A 396 -9.05 -16.03 -14.59
CA ALA A 396 -8.62 -14.72 -14.10
C ALA A 396 -7.36 -14.81 -13.24
N TYR A 397 -7.23 -15.86 -12.44
CA TYR A 397 -6.11 -16.08 -11.50
C TYR A 397 -5.57 -17.51 -11.62
N ASP A 398 -5.07 -17.86 -12.82
CA ASP A 398 -4.48 -19.18 -13.09
C ASP A 398 -2.99 -19.18 -12.72
N TYR A 399 -2.70 -18.94 -11.44
CA TYR A 399 -1.36 -18.82 -10.89
C TYR A 399 -1.23 -19.60 -9.58
N VAL A 400 0.01 -19.83 -9.17
CA VAL A 400 0.37 -20.42 -7.88
C VAL A 400 0.95 -19.37 -6.96
N LEU A 401 0.85 -19.58 -5.65
CA LEU A 401 1.53 -18.76 -4.67
C LEU A 401 3.05 -19.01 -4.73
N GLU A 402 3.82 -17.94 -4.69
CA GLU A 402 5.28 -17.96 -4.67
C GLU A 402 5.81 -17.46 -3.33
N PRO A 403 6.95 -17.98 -2.84
CA PRO A 403 7.64 -17.39 -1.70
C PRO A 403 7.90 -15.90 -1.91
N GLY A 404 7.66 -15.09 -0.89
CA GLY A 404 7.74 -13.64 -0.96
C GLY A 404 6.41 -12.94 -1.28
N MET A 405 5.37 -13.66 -1.68
CA MET A 405 4.03 -13.08 -1.75
C MET A 405 3.51 -12.79 -0.35
N VAL A 406 2.80 -11.66 -0.20
CA VAL A 406 2.11 -11.30 1.03
C VAL A 406 0.64 -11.07 0.71
N LEU A 407 -0.21 -11.73 1.48
CA LEU A 407 -1.66 -11.69 1.32
C LEU A 407 -2.33 -11.20 2.60
N CYS A 408 -3.30 -10.35 2.49
CA CYS A 408 -4.29 -10.08 3.51
C CYS A 408 -5.31 -11.22 3.51
N VAL A 409 -5.55 -11.83 4.65
CA VAL A 409 -6.57 -12.87 4.84
C VAL A 409 -7.65 -12.29 5.70
N GLU A 410 -8.86 -12.15 5.16
CA GLU A 410 -9.88 -11.31 5.73
C GLU A 410 -11.25 -11.97 5.85
N ALA A 411 -12.05 -11.46 6.77
CA ALA A 411 -13.43 -11.87 7.00
C ALA A 411 -14.30 -10.66 7.34
N LEU A 412 -15.45 -10.56 6.69
CA LEU A 412 -16.56 -9.75 7.14
C LEU A 412 -17.74 -10.67 7.45
N VAL A 413 -18.13 -10.71 8.72
CA VAL A 413 -19.23 -11.51 9.20
C VAL A 413 -20.35 -10.59 9.65
N SER A 414 -21.39 -10.47 8.81
CA SER A 414 -22.55 -9.61 9.03
C SER A 414 -23.82 -10.44 8.99
N PRO A 415 -24.58 -10.53 10.09
CA PRO A 415 -25.88 -11.21 10.06
C PRO A 415 -26.82 -10.58 9.04
N GLU A 416 -27.57 -11.41 8.32
CA GLU A 416 -28.61 -10.90 7.40
C GLU A 416 -29.66 -10.10 8.20
N ASN A 417 -29.87 -8.84 7.81
CA ASN A 417 -30.71 -7.87 8.52
C ASN A 417 -30.26 -7.58 9.97
N GLY A 418 -28.99 -7.86 10.29
CA GLY A 418 -28.40 -7.55 11.60
C GLY A 418 -28.02 -6.08 11.75
N ASP A 419 -27.73 -5.72 12.99
CA ASP A 419 -27.36 -4.37 13.40
C ASP A 419 -25.85 -4.24 13.73
N PHE A 420 -25.03 -5.18 13.25
CA PHE A 420 -23.56 -5.16 13.45
C PHE A 420 -22.83 -5.96 12.37
N SER A 421 -21.54 -5.70 12.25
CA SER A 421 -20.59 -6.54 11.51
C SER A 421 -19.33 -6.76 12.33
N ILE A 422 -18.71 -7.92 12.13
CA ILE A 422 -17.35 -8.22 12.60
C ILE A 422 -16.44 -8.20 11.38
N LYS A 423 -15.41 -7.36 11.41
CA LYS A 423 -14.34 -7.32 10.40
C LYS A 423 -13.04 -7.73 11.04
N LEU A 424 -12.37 -8.71 10.46
CA LEU A 424 -11.06 -9.22 10.89
C LEU A 424 -10.16 -9.39 9.67
N GLU A 425 -8.86 -9.12 9.86
CA GLU A 425 -7.86 -9.25 8.81
C GLU A 425 -6.46 -9.34 9.38
N ASP A 426 -5.62 -10.15 8.75
CA ASP A 426 -4.19 -10.27 9.04
C ASP A 426 -3.38 -10.40 7.76
N GLN A 427 -2.15 -9.85 7.75
CA GLN A 427 -1.18 -9.97 6.66
C GLN A 427 -0.31 -11.20 6.81
N VAL A 428 -0.23 -12.01 5.76
CA VAL A 428 0.43 -13.31 5.78
C VAL A 428 1.47 -13.41 4.66
N LEU A 429 2.72 -13.66 5.03
CA LEU A 429 3.83 -13.91 4.11
C LEU A 429 3.86 -15.38 3.70
N ILE A 430 3.96 -15.64 2.40
CA ILE A 430 4.28 -16.96 1.87
C ILE A 430 5.79 -17.19 1.98
N THR A 431 6.19 -18.20 2.73
CA THR A 431 7.59 -18.59 2.93
C THR A 431 8.01 -19.75 2.02
N GLU A 432 9.29 -20.12 2.04
CA GLU A 432 9.79 -21.29 1.30
C GLU A 432 9.13 -22.62 1.69
N SER A 433 8.55 -22.72 2.90
CA SER A 433 8.03 -23.98 3.44
C SER A 433 6.60 -23.92 3.96
N GLY A 434 5.91 -22.79 3.81
CA GLY A 434 4.56 -22.59 4.33
C GLY A 434 4.18 -21.10 4.34
N TYR A 435 3.72 -20.61 5.49
CA TYR A 435 3.36 -19.23 5.68
C TYR A 435 3.79 -18.68 7.04
N GLU A 436 3.82 -17.36 7.16
CA GLU A 436 4.06 -16.64 8.41
C GLU A 436 3.08 -15.48 8.54
N ASN A 437 2.33 -15.41 9.63
CA ASN A 437 1.52 -14.25 9.94
C ASN A 437 2.43 -13.09 10.39
N LEU A 438 2.43 -11.99 9.64
CA LEU A 438 3.24 -10.80 9.94
C LEU A 438 2.58 -9.92 10.99
N THR A 439 1.26 -9.95 11.12
CA THR A 439 0.47 -9.13 12.04
C THR A 439 0.08 -9.95 13.26
N LYS A 440 0.25 -9.38 14.45
CA LYS A 440 0.11 -10.09 15.72
C LYS A 440 -0.81 -9.37 16.70
N TYR A 441 -1.50 -8.32 16.24
CA TYR A 441 -2.40 -7.57 17.10
C TYR A 441 -3.53 -8.49 17.61
N PRO A 442 -3.80 -8.54 18.93
CA PRO A 442 -4.74 -9.51 19.48
C PRO A 442 -6.19 -9.26 19.06
N PHE A 443 -6.97 -10.33 19.06
CA PHE A 443 -8.42 -10.27 18.94
C PHE A 443 -9.06 -9.89 20.28
N ASP A 444 -10.21 -9.21 20.24
CA ASP A 444 -10.90 -8.76 21.45
C ASP A 444 -11.34 -9.95 22.31
N PRO A 445 -10.86 -10.06 23.57
CA PRO A 445 -11.13 -11.23 24.39
C PRO A 445 -12.61 -11.38 24.76
N LEU A 446 -13.35 -10.28 24.94
CA LEU A 446 -14.78 -10.34 25.31
C LEU A 446 -15.61 -10.84 24.11
N LEU A 447 -15.32 -10.36 22.89
CA LEU A 447 -15.97 -10.87 21.68
C LEU A 447 -15.58 -12.32 21.38
N MET A 448 -14.37 -12.76 21.78
CA MET A 448 -13.98 -14.17 21.72
C MET A 448 -14.64 -15.06 22.78
N GLY A 449 -15.39 -14.47 23.73
CA GLY A 449 -16.08 -15.21 24.80
C GLY A 449 -15.21 -15.51 26.03
N ASN A 450 -14.09 -14.86 26.17
CA ASN A 450 -13.19 -14.99 27.32
C ASN A 450 -13.57 -13.94 28.40
N PHE A 451 -14.26 -14.36 29.45
CA PHE A 451 -14.76 -13.49 30.53
C PHE A 451 -13.93 -13.63 31.80
#